data_66d5f614ca570011f6276bf39f92c354
#
_entry.id   66d5f614ca570011f6276bf39f92c354
#
_cell.length_a   1.000
_cell.length_b   1.000
_cell.length_c   1.000
_cell.angle_alpha   90.00
_cell.angle_beta   90.00
_cell.angle_gamma   90.00
#
_symmetry.space_group_name_H-M   'P 1'
#
loop_
_entity.id
_entity.type
_entity.pdbx_description
1 polymer ?
#
loop_
_entity_poly.entity_id
_entity_poly.type
_entity_poly.pdbx_seq_one_letter_code
_entity_poly.pdbx_strand_id
1 'polypeptide(L)'
;QVIPKLGYGGAETGCYDIAHYLPENGCESFIVTSGGELLKFVDKNKVKIIRLPVHSKNPLLIFINFIALVGIILFNNISIVHARSRAPAWSCLFASKITGRKFVTTFHGTYNFNSRFKKFYNSVMVRSDLIIAGSNFIFSHIKENYEKFIDGNRKLLVIFRGINVDYF
;
A
#
# COMPACT_ATOMS: atom_id res chain seq x y z
N GLN A 1 -4.37 -4.11 -3.50
CA GLN A 1 -3.07 -3.73 -2.94
C GLN A 1 -2.17 -3.16 -4.03
N VAL A 2 -1.47 -2.07 -3.74
CA VAL A 2 -0.56 -1.40 -4.69
C VAL A 2 0.85 -1.40 -4.13
N ILE A 3 1.76 -2.10 -4.81
CA ILE A 3 3.15 -2.29 -4.39
C ILE A 3 4.11 -2.06 -5.57
N PRO A 4 5.25 -1.36 -5.39
CA PRO A 4 6.18 -1.05 -6.49
C PRO A 4 6.66 -2.29 -7.25
N LYS A 5 7.10 -3.31 -6.53
CA LYS A 5 7.59 -4.58 -7.05
C LYS A 5 7.17 -5.70 -6.10
N LEU A 6 6.74 -6.83 -6.61
CA LEU A 6 6.40 -8.01 -5.81
C LEU A 6 7.61 -8.98 -5.79
N GLY A 7 8.68 -8.56 -5.07
CA GLY A 7 9.90 -9.34 -4.89
C GLY A 7 9.88 -10.23 -3.65
N TYR A 8 11.05 -10.57 -3.12
CA TYR A 8 11.17 -11.45 -1.94
C TYR A 8 11.34 -10.72 -0.60
N GLY A 9 11.09 -9.43 -0.55
CA GLY A 9 11.18 -8.67 0.69
C GLY A 9 9.97 -8.88 1.61
N GLY A 10 10.12 -8.46 2.87
CA GLY A 10 9.07 -8.61 3.87
C GLY A 10 7.75 -7.91 3.53
N ALA A 11 7.78 -6.72 2.92
CA ALA A 11 6.57 -6.02 2.50
C ALA A 11 5.86 -6.76 1.37
N GLU A 12 6.63 -7.35 0.47
CA GLU A 12 6.21 -8.08 -0.71
C GLU A 12 5.56 -9.41 -0.33
N THR A 13 6.21 -10.18 0.54
CA THR A 13 5.66 -11.43 1.08
C THR A 13 4.34 -11.17 1.80
N GLY A 14 4.28 -10.16 2.67
CA GLY A 14 3.02 -9.81 3.34
C GLY A 14 1.94 -9.26 2.39
N CYS A 15 2.31 -8.70 1.23
CA CYS A 15 1.36 -8.37 0.18
C CYS A 15 0.79 -9.64 -0.47
N TYR A 16 1.66 -10.57 -0.77
CA TYR A 16 1.34 -11.88 -1.34
C TYR A 16 0.39 -12.67 -0.41
N ASP A 17 0.76 -12.80 0.87
CA ASP A 17 -0.01 -13.55 1.87
C ASP A 17 -1.43 -13.00 2.03
N ILE A 18 -1.55 -11.68 2.23
CA ILE A 18 -2.87 -11.03 2.36
C ILE A 18 -3.66 -11.14 1.07
N ALA A 19 -3.01 -11.05 -0.10
CA ALA A 19 -3.72 -11.18 -1.37
C ALA A 19 -4.36 -12.55 -1.56
N HIS A 20 -3.74 -13.63 -1.06
CA HIS A 20 -4.31 -14.97 -1.12
C HIS A 20 -5.31 -15.25 0.00
N TYR A 21 -5.11 -14.65 1.18
CA TYR A 21 -6.02 -14.79 2.31
C TYR A 21 -7.40 -14.12 2.07
N LEU A 22 -7.43 -12.98 1.41
CA LEU A 22 -8.67 -12.22 1.18
C LEU A 22 -9.74 -13.02 0.43
N PRO A 23 -9.45 -13.73 -0.68
CA PRO A 23 -10.44 -14.56 -1.38
C PRO A 23 -11.00 -15.71 -0.53
N GLU A 24 -10.21 -16.27 0.35
CA GLU A 24 -10.65 -17.32 1.29
C GLU A 24 -11.64 -16.79 2.34
N ASN A 25 -11.72 -15.48 2.47
CA ASN A 25 -12.64 -14.78 3.38
C ASN A 25 -13.70 -13.95 2.63
N GLY A 26 -14.03 -14.35 1.41
CA GLY A 26 -15.14 -13.77 0.62
C GLY A 26 -14.86 -12.40 0.01
N CYS A 27 -13.58 -11.98 -0.11
CA CYS A 27 -13.20 -10.71 -0.71
C CYS A 27 -12.53 -10.92 -2.07
N GLU A 28 -12.84 -10.10 -3.06
CA GLU A 28 -12.03 -10.04 -4.27
C GLU A 28 -10.65 -9.41 -4.00
N SER A 29 -9.60 -9.97 -4.57
CA SER A 29 -8.23 -9.53 -4.35
C SER A 29 -7.53 -9.10 -5.62
N PHE A 30 -6.91 -7.91 -5.56
CA PHE A 30 -6.17 -7.32 -6.68
C PHE A 30 -4.77 -6.91 -6.22
N ILE A 31 -3.76 -7.19 -7.03
CA ILE A 31 -2.40 -6.65 -6.88
C ILE A 31 -2.08 -5.77 -8.08
N VAL A 32 -1.77 -4.50 -7.81
CA VAL A 32 -1.21 -3.57 -8.81
C VAL A 32 0.27 -3.40 -8.54
N THR A 33 1.11 -3.74 -9.52
CA THR A 33 2.58 -3.73 -9.37
C THR A 33 3.27 -3.53 -10.72
N SER A 34 4.53 -3.09 -10.68
CA SER A 34 5.36 -3.02 -11.91
C SER A 34 5.92 -4.38 -12.32
N GLY A 35 5.84 -5.38 -11.45
CA GLY A 35 6.42 -6.70 -11.68
C GLY A 35 6.96 -7.30 -10.40
N GLY A 36 7.76 -8.34 -10.51
CA GLY A 36 8.47 -8.95 -9.40
C GLY A 36 8.48 -10.47 -9.45
N GLU A 37 9.38 -11.04 -8.71
CA GLU A 37 9.72 -12.48 -8.78
C GLU A 37 8.62 -13.36 -8.17
N LEU A 38 7.89 -12.86 -7.15
CA LEU A 38 6.77 -13.60 -6.53
C LEU A 38 5.55 -13.72 -7.45
N LEU A 39 5.47 -12.94 -8.54
CA LEU A 39 4.34 -13.01 -9.47
C LEU A 39 4.14 -14.39 -10.08
N LYS A 40 5.22 -15.17 -10.23
CA LYS A 40 5.16 -16.55 -10.76
C LYS A 40 4.44 -17.54 -9.83
N PHE A 41 4.33 -17.19 -8.55
CA PHE A 41 3.66 -18.03 -7.54
C PHE A 41 2.23 -17.57 -7.22
N VAL A 42 1.80 -16.42 -7.74
CA VAL A 42 0.45 -15.90 -7.49
C VAL A 42 -0.58 -16.80 -8.19
N ASP A 43 -1.52 -17.32 -7.41
CA ASP A 43 -2.67 -18.03 -7.94
C ASP A 43 -3.61 -17.05 -8.64
N LYS A 44 -3.61 -17.09 -9.97
CA LYS A 44 -4.40 -16.20 -10.82
C LYS A 44 -5.91 -16.45 -10.76
N ASN A 45 -6.34 -17.60 -10.22
CA ASN A 45 -7.75 -17.88 -9.98
C ASN A 45 -8.27 -17.12 -8.73
N LYS A 46 -7.38 -16.84 -7.78
CA LYS A 46 -7.69 -16.14 -6.53
C LYS A 46 -7.39 -14.64 -6.60
N VAL A 47 -6.30 -14.25 -7.28
CA VAL A 47 -5.77 -12.88 -7.23
C VAL A 47 -5.62 -12.30 -8.64
N LYS A 48 -6.29 -11.20 -8.90
CA LYS A 48 -6.17 -10.47 -10.16
C LYS A 48 -4.92 -9.56 -10.15
N ILE A 49 -4.05 -9.72 -11.14
CA ILE A 49 -2.79 -8.93 -11.24
C ILE A 49 -2.93 -7.90 -12.34
N ILE A 50 -2.62 -6.65 -12.02
CA ILE A 50 -2.58 -5.53 -12.97
C ILE A 50 -1.18 -4.92 -12.95
N ARG A 51 -0.58 -4.78 -14.14
CA ARG A 51 0.76 -4.19 -14.27
C ARG A 51 0.68 -2.71 -14.60
N LEU A 52 1.23 -1.88 -13.69
CA LEU A 52 1.38 -0.43 -13.88
C LEU A 52 2.78 0.00 -13.38
N PRO A 53 3.37 1.08 -13.90
CA PRO A 53 4.68 1.59 -13.49
C PRO A 53 4.64 2.30 -12.12
N VAL A 54 4.04 1.66 -11.12
CA VAL A 54 3.79 2.22 -9.77
C VAL A 54 5.05 2.33 -8.90
N HIS A 55 6.19 1.82 -9.37
CA HIS A 55 7.50 2.01 -8.73
C HIS A 55 8.07 3.41 -8.92
N SER A 56 7.61 4.12 -9.95
CA SER A 56 8.18 5.40 -10.35
C SER A 56 7.80 6.54 -9.40
N LYS A 57 8.76 7.46 -9.19
CA LYS A 57 8.57 8.72 -8.47
C LYS A 57 8.43 9.91 -9.43
N ASN A 58 8.45 9.67 -10.74
CA ASN A 58 8.26 10.71 -11.74
C ASN A 58 6.82 11.27 -11.63
N PRO A 59 6.64 12.60 -11.50
CA PRO A 59 5.32 13.21 -11.36
C PRO A 59 4.35 12.87 -12.49
N LEU A 60 4.82 12.78 -13.73
CA LEU A 60 3.99 12.40 -14.87
C LEU A 60 3.48 10.95 -14.75
N LEU A 61 4.37 10.02 -14.34
CA LEU A 61 3.97 8.63 -14.14
C LEU A 61 3.07 8.47 -12.90
N ILE A 62 3.26 9.28 -11.85
CA ILE A 62 2.33 9.34 -10.71
C ILE A 62 0.94 9.77 -11.19
N PHE A 63 0.85 10.76 -12.07
CA PHE A 63 -0.42 11.22 -12.63
C PHE A 63 -1.06 10.16 -13.54
N ILE A 64 -0.30 9.53 -14.43
CA ILE A 64 -0.79 8.42 -15.27
C ILE A 64 -1.30 7.26 -14.40
N ASN A 65 -0.53 6.86 -13.38
CA ASN A 65 -0.95 5.82 -12.46
C ASN A 65 -2.21 6.20 -11.68
N PHE A 66 -2.36 7.47 -11.31
CA PHE A 66 -3.58 7.96 -10.65
C PHE A 66 -4.81 7.76 -11.56
N ILE A 67 -4.77 8.17 -12.82
CA ILE A 67 -5.89 8.00 -13.77
C ILE A 67 -6.19 6.51 -13.99
N ALA A 68 -5.16 5.69 -14.18
CA ALA A 68 -5.33 4.24 -14.34
C ALA A 68 -5.96 3.60 -13.10
N LEU A 69 -5.55 4.00 -11.90
CA LEU A 69 -6.13 3.51 -10.64
C LEU A 69 -7.59 3.92 -10.48
N VAL A 70 -7.97 5.15 -10.86
CA VAL A 70 -9.38 5.56 -10.88
C VAL A 70 -10.21 4.61 -11.75
N GLY A 71 -9.75 4.33 -12.97
CA GLY A 71 -10.42 3.36 -13.85
C GLY A 71 -10.53 1.96 -13.22
N ILE A 72 -9.42 1.43 -12.68
CA ILE A 72 -9.40 0.12 -12.02
C ILE A 72 -10.40 0.05 -10.86
N ILE A 73 -10.42 1.09 -10.02
CA ILE A 73 -11.31 1.18 -8.85
C ILE A 73 -12.78 1.15 -9.28
N LEU A 74 -13.14 1.94 -10.27
CA LEU A 74 -14.54 2.06 -10.74
C LEU A 74 -15.01 0.82 -11.49
N PHE A 75 -14.21 0.32 -12.44
CA PHE A 75 -14.61 -0.84 -13.27
C PHE A 75 -14.66 -2.16 -12.46
N ASN A 76 -13.88 -2.29 -11.40
CA ASN A 76 -13.85 -3.49 -10.56
C ASN A 76 -14.55 -3.29 -9.21
N ASN A 77 -15.24 -2.17 -8.99
CA ASN A 77 -15.93 -1.83 -7.75
C ASN A 77 -15.07 -2.03 -6.49
N ILE A 78 -13.80 -1.60 -6.54
CA ILE A 78 -12.86 -1.74 -5.44
C ILE A 78 -13.33 -0.90 -4.24
N SER A 79 -13.42 -1.50 -3.08
CA SER A 79 -13.85 -0.83 -1.84
C SER A 79 -12.69 -0.22 -1.05
N ILE A 80 -11.53 -0.88 -1.06
CA ILE A 80 -10.34 -0.49 -0.28
C ILE A 80 -9.12 -0.45 -1.17
N VAL A 81 -8.39 0.64 -1.14
CA VAL A 81 -7.08 0.82 -1.80
C VAL A 81 -5.99 0.79 -0.75
N HIS A 82 -5.06 -0.14 -0.85
CA HIS A 82 -3.98 -0.33 0.11
C HIS A 82 -2.62 -0.08 -0.52
N ALA A 83 -1.98 1.05 -0.20
CA ALA A 83 -0.60 1.31 -0.63
C ALA A 83 0.41 0.74 0.36
N ARG A 84 1.31 -0.08 -0.18
CA ARG A 84 2.36 -0.74 0.61
C ARG A 84 3.72 -0.05 0.54
N SER A 85 3.79 1.11 -0.13
CA SER A 85 5.01 1.89 -0.26
C SER A 85 4.71 3.33 -0.67
N ARG A 86 5.67 4.23 -0.42
CA ARG A 86 5.58 5.67 -0.74
C ARG A 86 5.42 5.95 -2.24
N ALA A 87 6.06 5.15 -3.09
CA ALA A 87 6.04 5.42 -4.52
C ALA A 87 4.61 5.41 -5.10
N PRO A 88 3.77 4.38 -4.87
CA PRO A 88 2.39 4.39 -5.34
C PRO A 88 1.44 5.22 -4.47
N ALA A 89 1.82 5.60 -3.24
CA ALA A 89 0.88 6.13 -2.27
C ALA A 89 0.22 7.46 -2.70
N TRP A 90 0.92 8.32 -3.45
CA TRP A 90 0.33 9.55 -3.97
C TRP A 90 -0.76 9.28 -5.01
N SER A 91 -0.51 8.37 -5.95
CA SER A 91 -1.51 7.96 -6.95
C SER A 91 -2.72 7.30 -6.27
N CYS A 92 -2.48 6.44 -5.26
CA CYS A 92 -3.53 5.79 -4.47
C CYS A 92 -4.37 6.80 -3.69
N LEU A 93 -3.73 7.78 -3.01
CA LEU A 93 -4.41 8.81 -2.25
C LEU A 93 -5.37 9.62 -3.12
N PHE A 94 -4.91 10.08 -4.29
CA PHE A 94 -5.74 10.86 -5.19
C PHE A 94 -6.87 10.01 -5.80
N ALA A 95 -6.57 8.77 -6.22
CA ALA A 95 -7.57 7.88 -6.76
C ALA A 95 -8.67 7.54 -5.74
N SER A 96 -8.27 7.22 -4.49
CA SER A 96 -9.22 6.93 -3.42
C SER A 96 -10.11 8.13 -3.09
N LYS A 97 -9.53 9.33 -3.03
CA LYS A 97 -10.31 10.56 -2.76
C LYS A 97 -11.35 10.84 -3.85
N ILE A 98 -10.97 10.75 -5.13
CA ILE A 98 -11.89 11.02 -6.24
C ILE A 98 -13.01 9.98 -6.32
N THR A 99 -12.68 8.72 -6.04
CA THR A 99 -13.65 7.62 -6.11
C THR A 99 -14.42 7.41 -4.81
N GLY A 100 -14.13 8.15 -3.75
CA GLY A 100 -14.75 8.00 -2.43
C GLY A 100 -14.41 6.67 -1.72
N ARG A 101 -13.33 6.00 -2.12
CA ARG A 101 -12.94 4.70 -1.55
C ARG A 101 -12.00 4.84 -0.37
N LYS A 102 -12.02 3.85 0.53
CA LYS A 102 -11.15 3.84 1.70
C LYS A 102 -9.70 3.61 1.30
N PHE A 103 -8.82 4.40 1.89
CA PHE A 103 -7.38 4.34 1.66
C PHE A 103 -6.65 3.81 2.89
N VAL A 104 -5.82 2.81 2.70
CA VAL A 104 -5.01 2.17 3.76
C VAL A 104 -3.54 2.26 3.38
N THR A 105 -2.67 2.43 4.35
CA THR A 105 -1.22 2.38 4.17
C THR A 105 -0.57 1.50 5.22
N THR A 106 0.51 0.82 4.86
CA THR A 106 1.35 0.08 5.82
C THR A 106 2.79 0.59 5.76
N PHE A 107 3.30 0.99 6.92
CA PHE A 107 4.72 1.28 7.12
C PHE A 107 5.47 -0.02 7.41
N HIS A 108 6.39 -0.38 6.52
CA HIS A 108 7.24 -1.58 6.65
C HIS A 108 8.64 -1.26 7.21
N GLY A 109 8.97 0.00 7.41
CA GLY A 109 10.25 0.46 7.93
C GLY A 109 10.23 1.97 8.17
N THR A 110 11.32 2.50 8.73
CA THR A 110 11.51 3.94 8.91
C THR A 110 11.83 4.61 7.58
N TYR A 111 11.35 5.83 7.42
CA TYR A 111 11.63 6.63 6.23
C TYR A 111 12.57 7.77 6.58
N ASN A 112 13.84 7.65 6.18
CA ASN A 112 14.80 8.73 6.32
C ASN A 112 14.39 9.96 5.52
N PHE A 113 14.50 11.13 6.14
CA PHE A 113 14.23 12.41 5.50
C PHE A 113 15.32 13.43 5.90
N ASN A 114 16.13 13.82 4.94
CA ASN A 114 17.21 14.79 5.14
C ASN A 114 16.76 16.21 4.75
N SER A 115 15.51 16.39 4.29
CA SER A 115 14.95 17.68 3.91
C SER A 115 13.45 17.76 4.19
N ARG A 116 12.93 18.99 4.30
CA ARG A 116 11.49 19.26 4.47
C ARG A 116 10.67 18.70 3.30
N PHE A 117 11.21 18.81 2.08
CA PHE A 117 10.55 18.27 0.87
C PHE A 117 10.42 16.75 0.94
N LYS A 118 11.49 16.03 1.32
CA LYS A 118 11.45 14.58 1.48
C LYS A 118 10.51 14.13 2.59
N LYS A 119 10.44 14.89 3.69
CA LYS A 119 9.48 14.66 4.76
C LYS A 119 8.04 14.82 4.28
N PHE A 120 7.77 15.89 3.52
CA PHE A 120 6.45 16.11 2.90
C PHE A 120 6.09 14.98 1.93
N TYR A 121 7.02 14.57 1.04
CA TYR A 121 6.79 13.43 0.13
C TYR A 121 6.45 12.15 0.89
N ASN A 122 7.19 11.84 1.97
CA ASN A 122 6.94 10.66 2.79
C ASN A 122 5.61 10.75 3.56
N SER A 123 5.12 11.95 3.88
CA SER A 123 3.90 12.17 4.67
C SER A 123 2.64 11.61 4.01
N VAL A 124 2.68 11.27 2.71
CA VAL A 124 1.55 10.62 2.04
C VAL A 124 1.12 9.33 2.74
N MET A 125 2.07 8.63 3.35
CA MET A 125 1.81 7.37 4.05
C MET A 125 0.98 7.55 5.35
N VAL A 126 0.89 8.75 5.90
CA VAL A 126 0.05 9.08 7.06
C VAL A 126 -1.20 9.86 6.67
N ARG A 127 -1.51 9.98 5.37
CA ARG A 127 -2.70 10.65 4.86
C ARG A 127 -3.84 9.69 4.50
N SER A 128 -3.70 8.42 4.84
CA SER A 128 -4.73 7.38 4.65
C SER A 128 -5.76 7.38 5.77
N ASP A 129 -6.92 6.78 5.55
CA ASP A 129 -7.96 6.59 6.58
C ASP A 129 -7.47 5.67 7.70
N LEU A 130 -6.68 4.64 7.34
CA LEU A 130 -6.04 3.72 8.27
C LEU A 130 -4.55 3.60 7.97
N ILE A 131 -3.74 3.87 8.98
CA ILE A 131 -2.28 3.75 8.96
C ILE A 131 -1.91 2.53 9.78
N ILE A 132 -1.22 1.57 9.16
CA ILE A 132 -0.75 0.36 9.82
C ILE A 132 0.75 0.48 10.08
N ALA A 133 1.14 0.36 11.33
CA ALA A 133 2.53 0.21 11.75
C ALA A 133 2.83 -1.27 11.99
N GLY A 134 3.87 -1.83 11.34
CA GLY A 134 4.23 -3.24 11.47
C GLY A 134 4.89 -3.62 12.80
N SER A 135 5.17 -2.65 13.68
CA SER A 135 5.72 -2.85 15.01
C SER A 135 5.53 -1.62 15.89
N ASN A 136 5.70 -1.76 17.20
CA ASN A 136 5.70 -0.63 18.14
C ASN A 136 6.81 0.39 17.82
N PHE A 137 7.98 -0.07 17.39
CA PHE A 137 9.08 0.80 16.94
C PHE A 137 8.65 1.70 15.77
N ILE A 138 7.98 1.13 14.77
CA ILE A 138 7.46 1.89 13.62
C ILE A 138 6.33 2.84 14.06
N PHE A 139 5.47 2.41 14.99
CA PHE A 139 4.43 3.27 15.56
C PHE A 139 5.03 4.52 16.22
N SER A 140 6.04 4.35 17.09
CA SER A 140 6.75 5.47 17.74
C SER A 140 7.42 6.38 16.71
N HIS A 141 8.08 5.81 15.71
CA HIS A 141 8.67 6.59 14.60
C HIS A 141 7.64 7.44 13.86
N ILE A 142 6.44 6.91 13.60
CA ILE A 142 5.37 7.66 12.93
C ILE A 142 4.90 8.80 13.83
N LYS A 143 4.65 8.54 15.10
CA LYS A 143 4.23 9.55 16.09
C LYS A 143 5.23 10.69 16.19
N GLU A 144 6.49 10.40 16.41
CA GLU A 144 7.56 11.40 16.57
C GLU A 144 7.75 12.26 15.32
N ASN A 145 7.64 11.68 14.14
CA ASN A 145 8.08 12.32 12.91
C ASN A 145 6.96 12.84 12.03
N TYR A 146 5.76 12.26 12.11
CA TYR A 146 4.66 12.53 11.17
C TYR A 146 3.35 12.92 11.83
N GLU A 147 3.24 13.00 13.16
CA GLU A 147 2.00 13.28 13.89
C GLU A 147 1.25 14.50 13.34
N LYS A 148 1.97 15.59 13.07
CA LYS A 148 1.37 16.83 12.52
C LYS A 148 0.73 16.68 11.13
N PHE A 149 0.94 15.58 10.43
CA PHE A 149 0.30 15.25 9.15
C PHE A 149 -0.86 14.26 9.31
N ILE A 150 -1.06 13.74 10.53
CA ILE A 150 -2.18 12.85 10.86
C ILE A 150 -3.36 13.73 11.26
N ASP A 151 -4.41 13.67 10.47
CA ASP A 151 -5.66 14.35 10.73
C ASP A 151 -6.45 13.60 11.83
N GLY A 152 -7.15 14.29 12.70
CA GLY A 152 -7.80 13.71 13.88
C GLY A 152 -8.78 12.54 13.62
N ASN A 153 -9.28 12.44 12.40
CA ASN A 153 -10.17 11.35 11.97
C ASN A 153 -9.45 10.08 11.48
N ARG A 154 -8.11 10.07 11.45
CA ARG A 154 -7.31 8.96 10.94
C ARG A 154 -6.90 8.02 12.06
N LYS A 155 -6.94 6.72 11.76
CA LYS A 155 -6.56 5.68 12.72
C LYS A 155 -5.13 5.21 12.45
N LEU A 156 -4.29 5.26 13.49
CA LEU A 156 -2.95 4.65 13.49
C LEU A 156 -2.99 3.43 14.41
N LEU A 157 -2.74 2.26 13.86
CA LEU A 157 -2.76 0.98 14.57
C LEU A 157 -1.44 0.24 14.41
N VAL A 158 -1.06 -0.51 15.44
CA VAL A 158 -0.01 -1.53 15.35
C VAL A 158 -0.66 -2.83 14.94
N ILE A 159 -0.24 -3.39 13.79
CA ILE A 159 -0.63 -4.73 13.36
C ILE A 159 0.67 -5.48 13.06
N PHE A 160 1.04 -6.39 13.95
CA PHE A 160 2.21 -7.24 13.77
C PHE A 160 2.02 -8.16 12.56
N ARG A 161 3.12 -8.48 11.89
CA ARG A 161 3.07 -9.45 10.81
C ARG A 161 2.93 -10.86 11.42
N GLY A 162 1.94 -11.58 10.94
CA GLY A 162 1.84 -13.01 11.15
C GLY A 162 2.79 -13.78 10.24
N ILE A 163 3.13 -14.99 10.66
CA ILE A 163 3.76 -16.02 9.85
C ILE A 163 2.89 -17.27 9.93
N ASN A 164 2.85 -18.07 8.87
CA ASN A 164 2.23 -19.37 8.96
C ASN A 164 3.20 -20.32 9.66
N VAL A 165 2.87 -20.71 10.89
CA VAL A 165 3.71 -21.58 11.73
C VAL A 165 3.77 -23.02 11.22
N ASP A 166 2.83 -23.43 10.36
CA ASP A 166 2.79 -24.78 9.78
C ASP A 166 3.90 -25.01 8.73
N TYR A 167 4.62 -23.95 8.34
CA TYR A 167 5.76 -24.01 7.44
C TYR A 167 7.11 -24.12 8.15
N PHE A 168 7.13 -24.14 9.47
CA PHE A 168 8.32 -24.28 10.32
C PHE A 168 8.15 -25.46 11.31
#